data_9ec7b7a1f65b57c33d08a646ce70ad9a
#
_entry.id   9ec7b7a1f65b57c33d08a646ce70ad9a
#
_cell.length_a   1.000
_cell.length_b   1.000
_cell.length_c   1.000
_cell.angle_alpha   90.00
_cell.angle_beta   90.00
_cell.angle_gamma   90.00
#
_symmetry.space_group_name_H-M   'P 1'
#
loop_
_entity.id
_entity.type
_entity.pdbx_description
1 polymer ?
#
loop_
_entity_poly.entity_id
_entity_poly.type
_entity_poly.pdbx_seq_one_letter_code
_entity_poly.pdbx_strand_id
1 'polypeptide(L)'
;MTLEQLIRQFGKLPASQIAVQVNDTLAHHQSLIITAPPGAGKSTLLPLTLLKGMKTRGKILMLEPRRIAARQIAERMADMLGEKVGETVGYRVRFESKVSERTQIEVLTEGILTRMLVGDATLDGIDMVIFDEFHERSLQSDLAFALTRQTQLLIRDDLQLVIMLATINVEDISKAIQAPVIESKGKMYPVEVKYAQETPDRFHITQAIASAIVRAYREHDGDILAFLP
;
A
#
# COMPACT_ATOMS: atom_id res chain seq x y z
N MET A 1 14.80 -5.18 -15.21
CA MET A 1 15.45 -4.53 -14.05
C MET A 1 15.58 -5.54 -12.93
N THR A 2 16.75 -5.64 -12.28
CA THR A 2 16.99 -6.53 -11.12
C THR A 2 16.60 -5.87 -9.82
N LEU A 3 16.52 -6.63 -8.71
CA LEU A 3 16.28 -6.11 -7.36
C LEU A 3 17.31 -5.02 -6.98
N GLU A 4 18.60 -5.29 -7.21
CA GLU A 4 19.69 -4.33 -6.92
C GLU A 4 19.57 -3.04 -7.73
N GLN A 5 19.21 -3.15 -9.01
CA GLN A 5 18.99 -1.98 -9.87
C GLN A 5 17.82 -1.12 -9.38
N LEU A 6 16.71 -1.74 -8.96
CA LEU A 6 15.57 -1.04 -8.34
C LEU A 6 15.99 -0.29 -7.07
N ILE A 7 16.64 -0.99 -6.15
CA ILE A 7 17.10 -0.41 -4.89
C ILE A 7 18.06 0.78 -5.15
N ARG A 8 18.99 0.63 -6.09
CA ARG A 8 19.94 1.69 -6.44
C ARG A 8 19.25 2.90 -7.06
N GLN A 9 18.33 2.65 -8.01
CA GLN A 9 17.61 3.73 -8.73
C GLN A 9 16.71 4.56 -7.81
N PHE A 10 16.04 3.89 -6.87
CA PHE A 10 15.09 4.51 -5.94
C PHE A 10 15.63 4.60 -4.50
N GLY A 11 16.96 4.60 -4.33
CA GLY A 11 17.64 4.62 -3.03
C GLY A 11 17.34 5.85 -2.16
N LYS A 12 16.76 6.91 -2.71
CA LYS A 12 16.27 8.07 -1.96
C LYS A 12 15.00 7.77 -1.14
N LEU A 13 14.23 6.75 -1.52
CA LEU A 13 13.03 6.36 -0.79
C LEU A 13 13.43 5.55 0.44
N PRO A 14 12.92 5.87 1.64
CA PRO A 14 13.24 5.13 2.87
C PRO A 14 13.00 3.62 2.79
N ALA A 15 11.95 3.20 2.05
CA ALA A 15 11.65 1.79 1.83
C ALA A 15 12.78 1.00 1.13
N SER A 16 13.68 1.67 0.40
CA SER A 16 14.84 1.02 -0.22
C SER A 16 15.79 0.44 0.81
N GLN A 17 15.90 1.05 2.00
CA GLN A 17 16.82 0.63 3.05
C GLN A 17 16.41 -0.70 3.69
N ILE A 18 15.12 -1.01 3.71
CA ILE A 18 14.60 -2.25 4.28
C ILE A 18 14.31 -3.32 3.23
N ALA A 19 14.42 -3.01 1.94
CA ALA A 19 14.00 -3.89 0.85
C ALA A 19 14.71 -5.26 0.89
N VAL A 20 16.01 -5.29 1.18
CA VAL A 20 16.77 -6.54 1.30
C VAL A 20 16.28 -7.33 2.52
N GLN A 21 16.20 -6.69 3.68
CA GLN A 21 15.71 -7.33 4.91
C GLN A 21 14.29 -7.90 4.75
N VAL A 22 13.40 -7.19 4.05
CA VAL A 22 12.03 -7.65 3.76
C VAL A 22 12.04 -8.93 2.93
N ASN A 23 12.84 -8.98 1.87
CA ASN A 23 12.98 -10.18 1.03
C ASN A 23 13.60 -11.36 1.81
N ASP A 24 14.65 -11.11 2.59
CA ASP A 24 15.32 -12.13 3.38
C ASP A 24 14.38 -12.70 4.46
N THR A 25 13.58 -11.83 5.10
CA THR A 25 12.61 -12.27 6.10
C THR A 25 11.53 -13.16 5.48
N LEU A 26 10.98 -12.78 4.33
CA LEU A 26 9.97 -13.58 3.62
C LEU A 26 10.53 -14.88 3.02
N ALA A 27 11.84 -15.02 2.88
CA ALA A 27 12.45 -16.31 2.52
C ALA A 27 12.32 -17.37 3.64
N HIS A 28 12.05 -16.93 4.88
CA HIS A 28 11.96 -17.79 6.08
C HIS A 28 10.61 -17.68 6.80
N HIS A 29 9.78 -16.72 6.46
CA HIS A 29 8.47 -16.47 7.08
C HIS A 29 7.39 -16.32 6.01
N GLN A 30 6.24 -16.92 6.26
CA GLN A 30 5.07 -16.81 5.36
C GLN A 30 4.28 -15.51 5.56
N SER A 31 4.45 -14.85 6.69
CA SER A 31 3.76 -13.59 7.01
C SER A 31 4.74 -12.55 7.51
N LEU A 32 4.53 -11.30 7.12
CA LEU A 32 5.38 -10.17 7.51
C LEU A 32 4.53 -8.92 7.70
N ILE A 33 4.86 -8.13 8.72
CA ILE A 33 4.30 -6.80 8.94
C ILE A 33 5.37 -5.75 8.62
N ILE A 34 5.01 -4.76 7.84
CA ILE A 34 5.89 -3.64 7.49
C ILE A 34 5.26 -2.34 7.96
N THR A 35 6.00 -1.57 8.73
CA THR A 35 5.59 -0.23 9.13
C THR A 35 6.48 0.81 8.47
N ALA A 36 5.87 1.84 7.93
CA ALA A 36 6.59 2.94 7.31
C ALA A 36 5.73 4.22 7.32
N PRO A 37 6.34 5.40 7.49
CA PRO A 37 5.62 6.64 7.38
C PRO A 37 5.13 6.88 5.95
N PRO A 38 4.12 7.74 5.76
CA PRO A 38 3.67 8.16 4.44
C PRO A 38 4.82 8.68 3.58
N GLY A 39 4.78 8.41 2.28
CA GLY A 39 5.83 8.86 1.35
C GLY A 39 7.13 8.05 1.37
N ALA A 40 7.26 7.04 2.23
CA ALA A 40 8.45 6.20 2.32
C ALA A 40 8.69 5.30 1.09
N GLY A 41 7.73 5.18 0.17
CA GLY A 41 7.79 4.26 -0.97
C GLY A 41 7.25 2.86 -0.64
N LYS A 42 6.58 2.70 0.49
CA LYS A 42 5.96 1.45 0.94
C LYS A 42 5.06 0.84 -0.14
N SER A 43 4.09 1.59 -0.62
CA SER A 43 3.07 1.13 -1.57
C SER A 43 3.58 0.99 -3.02
N THR A 44 4.74 1.50 -3.35
CA THR A 44 5.26 1.49 -4.73
C THR A 44 6.55 0.70 -4.88
N LEU A 45 7.59 1.02 -4.10
CA LEU A 45 8.89 0.37 -4.23
C LEU A 45 8.89 -1.04 -3.65
N LEU A 46 8.30 -1.27 -2.46
CA LEU A 46 8.37 -2.59 -1.83
C LEU A 46 7.69 -3.68 -2.65
N PRO A 47 6.47 -3.52 -3.22
CA PRO A 47 5.88 -4.56 -4.07
C PRO A 47 6.76 -4.91 -5.28
N LEU A 48 7.42 -3.92 -5.89
CA LEU A 48 8.36 -4.16 -6.99
C LEU A 48 9.61 -4.93 -6.53
N THR A 49 10.15 -4.60 -5.35
CA THR A 49 11.31 -5.32 -4.80
C THR A 49 10.95 -6.74 -4.39
N LEU A 50 9.75 -6.96 -3.86
CA LEU A 50 9.22 -8.28 -3.55
C LEU A 50 9.07 -9.12 -4.81
N LEU A 51 8.47 -8.59 -5.87
CA LEU A 51 8.36 -9.29 -7.15
C LEU A 51 9.73 -9.73 -7.69
N LYS A 52 10.77 -8.91 -7.54
CA LYS A 52 12.12 -9.23 -8.03
C LYS A 52 12.90 -10.16 -7.09
N GLY A 53 12.53 -10.23 -5.83
CA GLY A 53 13.11 -11.13 -4.83
C GLY A 53 12.44 -12.50 -4.73
N MET A 54 11.22 -12.64 -5.24
CA MET A 54 10.48 -13.91 -5.19
C MET A 54 11.18 -15.00 -5.98
N LYS A 55 11.20 -16.21 -5.40
CA LYS A 55 11.73 -17.42 -6.05
C LYS A 55 10.70 -18.12 -6.96
N THR A 56 9.43 -17.76 -6.81
CA THR A 56 8.30 -18.33 -7.53
C THR A 56 7.87 -17.42 -8.68
N ARG A 57 6.98 -17.90 -9.54
CA ARG A 57 6.49 -17.16 -10.72
C ARG A 57 5.03 -16.74 -10.62
N GLY A 58 4.42 -16.94 -9.45
CA GLY A 58 3.04 -16.54 -9.22
C GLY A 58 2.90 -15.02 -9.10
N LYS A 59 1.66 -14.57 -9.07
CA LYS A 59 1.32 -13.15 -8.99
C LYS A 59 1.32 -12.64 -7.55
N ILE A 60 1.51 -11.34 -7.42
CA ILE A 60 1.26 -10.57 -6.21
C ILE A 60 -0.08 -9.87 -6.36
N LEU A 61 -1.00 -10.10 -5.42
CA LEU A 61 -2.19 -9.28 -5.24
C LEU A 61 -1.92 -8.24 -4.17
N MET A 62 -2.16 -6.97 -4.48
CA MET A 62 -2.00 -5.87 -3.53
C MET A 62 -3.33 -5.17 -3.33
N LEU A 63 -3.83 -5.20 -2.09
CA LEU A 63 -5.06 -4.51 -1.72
C LEU A 63 -4.77 -3.06 -1.36
N GLU A 64 -5.55 -2.18 -1.96
CA GLU A 64 -5.62 -0.76 -1.66
C GLU A 64 -7.09 -0.38 -1.47
N PRO A 65 -7.49 0.20 -0.33
CA PRO A 65 -8.90 0.47 -0.04
C PRO A 65 -9.53 1.47 -0.99
N ARG A 66 -8.77 2.39 -1.55
CA ARG A 66 -9.27 3.50 -2.36
C ARG A 66 -9.04 3.26 -3.84
N ARG A 67 -10.11 3.28 -4.64
CA ARG A 67 -10.07 3.04 -6.10
C ARG A 67 -9.08 3.96 -6.84
N ILE A 68 -9.07 5.25 -6.51
CA ILE A 68 -8.19 6.23 -7.14
C ILE A 68 -6.74 5.93 -6.79
N ALA A 69 -6.45 5.64 -5.52
CA ALA A 69 -5.10 5.29 -5.06
C ALA A 69 -4.61 3.98 -5.71
N ALA A 70 -5.45 2.95 -5.77
CA ALA A 70 -5.10 1.69 -6.44
C ALA A 70 -4.64 1.90 -7.88
N ARG A 71 -5.36 2.73 -8.64
CA ARG A 71 -4.98 3.10 -10.00
C ARG A 71 -3.66 3.88 -10.04
N GLN A 72 -3.52 4.92 -9.22
CA GLN A 72 -2.32 5.76 -9.19
C GLN A 72 -1.07 4.99 -8.75
N ILE A 73 -1.21 4.09 -7.77
CA ILE A 73 -0.13 3.20 -7.33
C ILE A 73 0.31 2.29 -8.47
N ALA A 74 -0.63 1.66 -9.17
CA ALA A 74 -0.31 0.80 -10.32
C ALA A 74 0.37 1.58 -11.45
N GLU A 75 -0.15 2.76 -11.81
CA GLU A 75 0.45 3.65 -12.80
C GLU A 75 1.88 4.05 -12.36
N ARG A 76 2.06 4.46 -11.11
CA ARG A 76 3.38 4.83 -10.58
C ARG A 76 4.37 3.67 -10.59
N MET A 77 3.95 2.47 -10.20
CA MET A 77 4.83 1.29 -10.27
C MET A 77 5.20 0.93 -11.71
N ALA A 78 4.27 1.03 -12.65
CA ALA A 78 4.55 0.81 -14.07
C ALA A 78 5.57 1.85 -14.60
N ASP A 79 5.39 3.13 -14.29
CA ASP A 79 6.34 4.20 -14.62
C ASP A 79 7.75 3.93 -14.04
N MET A 80 7.83 3.43 -12.80
CA MET A 80 9.11 3.07 -12.17
C MET A 80 9.83 1.94 -12.92
N LEU A 81 9.10 1.08 -13.61
CA LEU A 81 9.65 0.03 -14.49
C LEU A 81 9.91 0.51 -15.91
N GLY A 82 9.45 1.71 -16.29
CA GLY A 82 9.49 2.21 -17.67
C GLY A 82 8.48 1.50 -18.58
N GLU A 83 7.38 1.00 -18.03
CA GLU A 83 6.34 0.21 -18.71
C GLU A 83 4.99 0.94 -18.67
N LYS A 84 4.05 0.48 -19.49
CA LYS A 84 2.65 0.91 -19.40
C LYS A 84 1.90 0.07 -18.38
N VAL A 85 0.93 0.70 -17.69
CA VAL A 85 0.04 -0.04 -16.79
C VAL A 85 -0.75 -1.10 -17.55
N GLY A 86 -0.81 -2.32 -16.97
CA GLY A 86 -1.34 -3.52 -17.61
C GLY A 86 -0.26 -4.46 -18.19
N GLU A 87 1.02 -4.05 -18.16
CA GLU A 87 2.14 -4.94 -18.47
C GLU A 87 2.55 -5.72 -17.21
N THR A 88 3.71 -5.45 -16.61
CA THR A 88 4.13 -6.12 -15.36
C THR A 88 3.22 -5.74 -14.18
N VAL A 89 2.76 -4.50 -14.13
CA VAL A 89 1.86 -4.00 -13.09
C VAL A 89 0.52 -3.59 -13.69
N GLY A 90 -0.56 -4.05 -13.08
CA GLY A 90 -1.91 -3.68 -13.47
C GLY A 90 -2.81 -3.42 -12.26
N TYR A 91 -4.06 -3.09 -12.51
CA TYR A 91 -5.04 -2.88 -11.45
C TYR A 91 -6.42 -3.44 -11.82
N ARG A 92 -7.19 -3.80 -10.78
CA ARG A 92 -8.62 -4.14 -10.87
C ARG A 92 -9.41 -3.38 -9.82
N VAL A 93 -10.29 -2.52 -10.25
CA VAL A 93 -11.23 -1.81 -9.39
C VAL A 93 -12.63 -2.01 -9.91
N ARG A 94 -13.64 -1.63 -9.13
CA ARG A 94 -15.03 -1.78 -9.57
C ARG A 94 -15.28 -1.06 -10.90
N PHE A 95 -15.74 -1.81 -11.91
CA PHE A 95 -16.05 -1.36 -13.28
C PHE A 95 -14.84 -0.99 -14.15
N GLU A 96 -13.62 -1.13 -13.67
CA GLU A 96 -12.43 -0.81 -14.46
C GLU A 96 -11.30 -1.80 -14.16
N SER A 97 -10.61 -2.26 -15.22
CA SER A 97 -9.48 -3.17 -15.10
C SER A 97 -8.47 -2.90 -16.20
N LYS A 98 -7.19 -2.87 -15.83
CA LYS A 98 -6.05 -2.83 -16.76
C LYS A 98 -5.04 -3.87 -16.34
N VAL A 99 -5.22 -5.08 -16.82
CA VAL A 99 -4.35 -6.24 -16.61
C VAL A 99 -4.20 -7.03 -17.91
N SER A 100 -3.13 -7.78 -18.05
CA SER A 100 -2.88 -8.72 -19.15
C SER A 100 -2.31 -10.03 -18.60
N GLU A 101 -2.04 -11.00 -19.47
CA GLU A 101 -1.38 -12.25 -19.11
C GLU A 101 0.04 -12.01 -18.54
N ARG A 102 0.68 -10.89 -18.91
CA ARG A 102 2.01 -10.50 -18.41
C ARG A 102 1.96 -9.85 -17.02
N THR A 103 0.79 -9.51 -16.51
CA THR A 103 0.66 -8.81 -15.24
C THR A 103 1.04 -9.73 -14.09
N GLN A 104 2.04 -9.31 -13.31
CA GLN A 104 2.59 -10.01 -12.18
C GLN A 104 2.20 -9.35 -10.83
N ILE A 105 1.95 -8.03 -10.81
CA ILE A 105 1.38 -7.32 -9.66
C ILE A 105 0.02 -6.79 -10.06
N GLU A 106 -1.03 -7.19 -9.36
CA GLU A 106 -2.38 -6.67 -9.54
C GLU A 106 -2.78 -5.86 -8.31
N VAL A 107 -2.89 -4.54 -8.47
CA VAL A 107 -3.43 -3.67 -7.41
C VAL A 107 -4.94 -3.69 -7.49
N LEU A 108 -5.60 -4.05 -6.40
CA LEU A 108 -7.05 -4.27 -6.42
C LEU A 108 -7.71 -3.76 -5.14
N THR A 109 -9.01 -3.47 -5.25
CA THR A 109 -9.81 -3.08 -4.08
C THR A 109 -10.32 -4.32 -3.34
N GLU A 110 -10.57 -4.16 -2.06
CA GLU A 110 -10.94 -5.23 -1.10
C GLU A 110 -12.05 -6.15 -1.60
N GLY A 111 -13.13 -5.59 -2.15
CA GLY A 111 -14.27 -6.38 -2.66
C GLY A 111 -13.93 -7.25 -3.88
N ILE A 112 -12.85 -6.97 -4.59
CA ILE A 112 -12.37 -7.81 -5.68
C ILE A 112 -11.72 -9.07 -5.09
N LEU A 113 -10.82 -8.93 -4.11
CA LEU A 113 -10.17 -10.08 -3.46
C LEU A 113 -11.20 -10.98 -2.75
N THR A 114 -12.13 -10.39 -2.00
CA THR A 114 -13.19 -11.17 -1.36
C THR A 114 -13.97 -12.01 -2.37
N ARG A 115 -14.30 -11.44 -3.54
CA ARG A 115 -14.98 -12.18 -4.60
C ARG A 115 -14.12 -13.29 -5.20
N MET A 116 -12.81 -13.06 -5.37
CA MET A 116 -11.88 -14.09 -5.83
C MET A 116 -11.84 -15.25 -4.86
N LEU A 117 -11.70 -15.00 -3.56
CA LEU A 117 -11.65 -16.02 -2.50
C LEU A 117 -12.94 -16.80 -2.37
N VAL A 118 -14.10 -16.16 -2.58
CA VAL A 118 -15.40 -16.86 -2.60
C VAL A 118 -15.54 -17.75 -3.84
N GLY A 119 -14.99 -17.33 -4.97
CA GLY A 119 -15.02 -18.11 -6.22
C GLY A 119 -13.99 -19.23 -6.26
N ASP A 120 -12.81 -18.97 -5.74
CA ASP A 120 -11.71 -19.95 -5.63
C ASP A 120 -10.88 -19.62 -4.39
N ALA A 121 -11.09 -20.42 -3.34
CA ALA A 121 -10.35 -20.25 -2.08
C ALA A 121 -8.88 -20.68 -2.18
N THR A 122 -8.47 -21.36 -3.26
CA THR A 122 -7.06 -21.77 -3.45
C THR A 122 -6.17 -20.63 -3.89
N LEU A 123 -6.74 -19.57 -4.49
CA LEU A 123 -5.97 -18.48 -5.13
C LEU A 123 -4.87 -19.03 -6.05
N ASP A 124 -5.24 -19.97 -6.93
CA ASP A 124 -4.25 -20.58 -7.83
C ASP A 124 -3.49 -19.55 -8.66
N GLY A 125 -2.18 -19.75 -8.79
CA GLY A 125 -1.28 -18.82 -9.46
C GLY A 125 -0.97 -17.52 -8.71
N ILE A 126 -1.42 -17.38 -7.45
CA ILE A 126 -1.08 -16.27 -6.56
C ILE A 126 -0.08 -16.76 -5.51
N ASP A 127 1.06 -16.09 -5.39
CA ASP A 127 2.10 -16.44 -4.42
C ASP A 127 2.12 -15.50 -3.22
N MET A 128 1.58 -14.28 -3.37
CA MET A 128 1.61 -13.28 -2.31
C MET A 128 0.36 -12.41 -2.33
N VAL A 129 -0.14 -12.09 -1.14
CA VAL A 129 -1.17 -11.07 -0.92
C VAL A 129 -0.61 -9.98 -0.01
N ILE A 130 -0.67 -8.74 -0.47
CA ILE A 130 -0.24 -7.55 0.27
C ILE A 130 -1.49 -6.76 0.66
N PHE A 131 -1.65 -6.48 1.94
CA PHE A 131 -2.66 -5.56 2.48
C PHE A 131 -2.00 -4.21 2.75
N ASP A 132 -2.24 -3.22 1.88
CA ASP A 132 -1.77 -1.85 2.11
C ASP A 132 -2.79 -1.03 2.88
N GLU A 133 -2.30 -0.03 3.60
CA GLU A 133 -3.09 0.87 4.46
C GLU A 133 -4.04 0.11 5.42
N PHE A 134 -3.64 -1.07 5.89
CA PHE A 134 -4.49 -1.96 6.71
C PHE A 134 -4.96 -1.31 8.02
N HIS A 135 -4.29 -0.25 8.46
CA HIS A 135 -4.69 0.55 9.63
C HIS A 135 -5.97 1.38 9.42
N GLU A 136 -6.41 1.61 8.17
CA GLU A 136 -7.66 2.32 7.90
C GLU A 136 -8.90 1.53 8.32
N ARG A 137 -8.77 0.23 8.50
CA ARG A 137 -9.78 -0.70 8.98
C ARG A 137 -11.15 -0.51 8.33
N SER A 138 -11.56 -1.46 7.53
CA SER A 138 -12.91 -1.56 7.00
C SER A 138 -13.43 -2.98 7.21
N LEU A 139 -14.74 -3.14 7.26
CA LEU A 139 -15.35 -4.47 7.28
C LEU A 139 -14.89 -5.32 6.10
N GLN A 140 -14.73 -4.71 4.93
CA GLN A 140 -14.30 -5.40 3.71
C GLN A 140 -12.83 -5.82 3.79
N SER A 141 -11.96 -4.96 4.32
CA SER A 141 -10.55 -5.27 4.54
C SER A 141 -10.38 -6.40 5.55
N ASP A 142 -11.07 -6.30 6.68
CA ASP A 142 -11.01 -7.31 7.74
C ASP A 142 -11.53 -8.67 7.25
N LEU A 143 -12.62 -8.69 6.47
CA LEU A 143 -13.14 -9.91 5.87
C LEU A 143 -12.16 -10.52 4.85
N ALA A 144 -11.63 -9.69 3.93
CA ALA A 144 -10.65 -10.14 2.94
C ALA A 144 -9.40 -10.72 3.63
N PHE A 145 -8.93 -10.06 4.69
CA PHE A 145 -7.82 -10.53 5.50
C PHE A 145 -8.12 -11.88 6.18
N ALA A 146 -9.27 -12.00 6.85
CA ALA A 146 -9.65 -13.23 7.54
C ALA A 146 -9.74 -14.41 6.56
N LEU A 147 -10.35 -14.21 5.39
CA LEU A 147 -10.44 -15.25 4.35
C LEU A 147 -9.07 -15.61 3.79
N THR A 148 -8.21 -14.63 3.48
CA THR A 148 -6.83 -14.87 3.01
C THR A 148 -6.03 -15.65 4.06
N ARG A 149 -6.15 -15.27 5.32
CA ARG A 149 -5.46 -15.97 6.41
C ARG A 149 -5.97 -17.40 6.57
N GLN A 150 -7.26 -17.63 6.42
CA GLN A 150 -7.84 -18.98 6.43
C GLN A 150 -7.32 -19.82 5.25
N THR A 151 -7.26 -19.25 4.04
CA THR A 151 -6.64 -19.90 2.88
C THR A 151 -5.19 -20.29 3.17
N GLN A 152 -4.40 -19.36 3.70
CA GLN A 152 -3.00 -19.62 4.06
C GLN A 152 -2.85 -20.75 5.08
N LEU A 153 -3.69 -20.78 6.11
CA LEU A 153 -3.58 -21.77 7.20
C LEU A 153 -4.08 -23.17 6.82
N LEU A 154 -5.10 -23.26 5.97
CA LEU A 154 -5.83 -24.52 5.74
C LEU A 154 -5.60 -25.11 4.34
N ILE A 155 -5.21 -24.28 3.36
CA ILE A 155 -5.18 -24.68 1.95
C ILE A 155 -3.81 -24.45 1.31
N ARG A 156 -3.19 -23.28 1.58
CA ARG A 156 -1.99 -22.80 0.90
C ARG A 156 -0.94 -22.37 1.91
N ASP A 157 -0.23 -23.33 2.46
CA ASP A 157 0.88 -23.10 3.41
C ASP A 157 2.09 -22.40 2.76
N ASP A 158 2.12 -22.31 1.43
CA ASP A 158 3.09 -21.57 0.63
C ASP A 158 2.71 -20.09 0.37
N LEU A 159 1.44 -19.71 0.58
CA LEU A 159 0.96 -18.34 0.30
C LEU A 159 1.61 -17.32 1.26
N GLN A 160 2.28 -16.32 0.71
CA GLN A 160 2.87 -15.26 1.51
C GLN A 160 1.87 -14.14 1.80
N LEU A 161 1.89 -13.62 3.03
CA LEU A 161 1.01 -12.56 3.50
C LEU A 161 1.82 -11.39 4.02
N VAL A 162 1.67 -10.22 3.41
CA VAL A 162 2.34 -8.99 3.82
C VAL A 162 1.31 -7.96 4.24
N ILE A 163 1.48 -7.39 5.44
CA ILE A 163 0.62 -6.33 5.95
C ILE A 163 1.44 -5.05 6.03
N MET A 164 0.98 -4.00 5.37
CA MET A 164 1.62 -2.70 5.41
C MET A 164 0.76 -1.71 6.19
N LEU A 165 1.37 -1.07 7.18
CA LEU A 165 0.70 -0.20 8.14
C LEU A 165 1.42 1.16 8.23
N ALA A 166 0.69 2.21 8.61
CA ALA A 166 1.30 3.31 9.34
C ALA A 166 1.62 2.86 10.78
N THR A 167 2.43 3.61 11.50
CA THR A 167 3.06 3.25 12.79
C THR A 167 2.11 3.07 13.99
N ILE A 168 0.90 2.51 13.84
CA ILE A 168 -0.11 2.40 14.89
C ILE A 168 -0.48 0.93 15.16
N ASN A 169 -0.51 0.51 16.43
CA ASN A 169 -1.02 -0.79 16.93
C ASN A 169 -0.49 -2.07 16.26
N VAL A 170 0.81 -2.13 16.03
CA VAL A 170 1.48 -3.24 15.35
C VAL A 170 1.54 -4.50 16.20
N GLU A 171 1.69 -4.34 17.53
CA GLU A 171 1.93 -5.46 18.44
C GLU A 171 0.79 -6.47 18.47
N ASP A 172 -0.47 -6.00 18.49
CA ASP A 172 -1.63 -6.87 18.57
C ASP A 172 -1.79 -7.70 17.30
N ILE A 173 -1.57 -7.09 16.14
CA ILE A 173 -1.62 -7.78 14.85
C ILE A 173 -0.46 -8.78 14.76
N SER A 174 0.76 -8.37 15.13
CA SER A 174 1.94 -9.24 15.11
C SER A 174 1.74 -10.50 15.97
N LYS A 175 1.20 -10.34 17.18
CA LYS A 175 0.90 -11.46 18.06
C LYS A 175 -0.18 -12.37 17.49
N ALA A 176 -1.25 -11.78 16.93
CA ALA A 176 -2.39 -12.54 16.39
C ALA A 176 -2.01 -13.42 15.20
N ILE A 177 -1.10 -12.96 14.34
CA ILE A 177 -0.68 -13.71 13.14
C ILE A 177 0.71 -14.34 13.26
N GLN A 178 1.41 -14.12 14.39
CA GLN A 178 2.78 -14.60 14.64
C GLN A 178 3.76 -14.19 13.54
N ALA A 179 3.67 -12.94 13.08
CA ALA A 179 4.51 -12.40 12.02
C ALA A 179 5.57 -11.45 12.57
N PRO A 180 6.81 -11.50 12.07
CA PRO A 180 7.82 -10.51 12.37
C PRO A 180 7.39 -9.12 11.88
N VAL A 181 7.99 -8.08 12.48
CA VAL A 181 7.74 -6.68 12.12
C VAL A 181 9.03 -6.06 11.62
N ILE A 182 8.97 -5.38 10.49
CA ILE A 182 10.07 -4.57 9.96
C ILE A 182 9.60 -3.13 9.88
N GLU A 183 10.37 -2.23 10.49
CA GLU A 183 10.10 -0.80 10.50
C GLU A 183 11.03 -0.05 9.56
N SER A 184 10.45 0.77 8.67
CA SER A 184 11.19 1.73 7.88
C SER A 184 11.23 3.08 8.58
N LYS A 185 12.42 3.51 8.99
CA LYS A 185 12.64 4.83 9.57
C LYS A 185 12.66 5.88 8.46
N GLY A 186 11.50 6.41 8.10
CA GLY A 186 11.40 7.51 7.14
C GLY A 186 11.81 8.85 7.73
N LYS A 187 12.22 9.79 6.87
CA LYS A 187 12.33 11.20 7.26
C LYS A 187 10.92 11.79 7.29
N MET A 188 10.47 12.21 8.44
CA MET A 188 9.31 13.10 8.54
C MET A 188 9.78 14.53 8.34
N TYR A 189 9.09 15.28 7.50
CA TYR A 189 9.29 16.72 7.42
C TYR A 189 8.64 17.38 8.63
N PRO A 190 9.25 18.44 9.20
CA PRO A 190 8.64 19.17 10.30
C PRO A 190 7.30 19.77 9.86
N VAL A 191 6.28 19.57 10.67
CA VAL A 191 4.95 20.12 10.46
C VAL A 191 4.70 21.20 11.51
N GLU A 192 4.46 22.43 11.06
CA GLU A 192 4.01 23.51 11.93
C GLU A 192 2.49 23.55 11.92
N VAL A 193 1.87 23.37 13.09
CA VAL A 193 0.40 23.43 13.23
C VAL A 193 0.00 24.83 13.64
N LYS A 194 -0.86 25.48 12.86
CA LYS A 194 -1.44 26.80 13.14
C LYS A 194 -2.95 26.69 13.25
N TYR A 195 -3.51 27.26 14.29
CA TYR A 195 -4.96 27.30 14.50
C TYR A 195 -5.52 28.68 14.15
N ALA A 196 -6.75 28.69 13.64
CA ALA A 196 -7.49 29.95 13.51
C ALA A 196 -7.80 30.52 14.90
N GLN A 197 -7.86 31.85 15.00
CA GLN A 197 -8.18 32.54 16.29
C GLN A 197 -9.61 32.25 16.75
N GLU A 198 -10.53 32.08 15.79
CA GLU A 198 -11.95 31.82 16.06
C GLU A 198 -12.43 30.62 15.24
N THR A 199 -13.30 29.82 15.82
CA THR A 199 -13.98 28.73 15.11
C THR A 199 -15.15 29.31 14.32
N PRO A 200 -15.17 29.23 12.98
CA PRO A 200 -16.28 29.75 12.19
C PRO A 200 -17.56 28.94 12.47
N ASP A 201 -18.69 29.59 12.42
CA ASP A 201 -19.97 28.92 12.45
C ASP A 201 -20.23 28.16 11.09
N ARG A 202 -21.24 27.29 11.07
CA ARG A 202 -21.54 26.47 9.89
C ARG A 202 -21.87 27.28 8.63
N PHE A 203 -22.40 28.48 8.77
CA PHE A 203 -22.81 29.31 7.63
C PHE A 203 -21.63 30.07 7.03
N HIS A 204 -20.58 30.34 7.82
CA HIS A 204 -19.41 31.09 7.37
C HIS A 204 -18.16 30.23 7.12
N ILE A 205 -18.27 28.89 7.25
CA ILE A 205 -17.12 27.98 7.16
C ILE A 205 -16.45 28.05 5.78
N THR A 206 -17.19 28.14 4.70
CA THR A 206 -16.67 28.25 3.32
C THR A 206 -15.87 29.54 3.14
N GLN A 207 -16.36 30.65 3.68
CA GLN A 207 -15.70 31.96 3.59
C GLN A 207 -14.42 31.95 4.46
N ALA A 208 -14.46 31.35 5.63
CA ALA A 208 -13.30 31.19 6.50
C ALA A 208 -12.19 30.34 5.84
N ILE A 209 -12.56 29.22 5.20
CA ILE A 209 -11.62 28.37 4.46
C ILE A 209 -11.02 29.16 3.28
N ALA A 210 -11.84 29.85 2.49
CA ALA A 210 -11.34 30.65 1.37
C ALA A 210 -10.35 31.72 1.84
N SER A 211 -10.65 32.40 2.95
CA SER A 211 -9.74 33.38 3.55
C SER A 211 -8.45 32.77 4.06
N ALA A 212 -8.51 31.56 4.66
CA ALA A 212 -7.34 30.83 5.11
C ALA A 212 -6.44 30.42 3.92
N ILE A 213 -7.03 29.92 2.83
CA ILE A 213 -6.31 29.55 1.60
C ILE A 213 -5.60 30.77 1.01
N VAL A 214 -6.30 31.93 0.89
CA VAL A 214 -5.71 33.16 0.34
C VAL A 214 -4.55 33.65 1.23
N ARG A 215 -4.67 33.54 2.54
CA ARG A 215 -3.60 33.89 3.48
C ARG A 215 -2.40 32.95 3.30
N ALA A 216 -2.62 31.64 3.32
CA ALA A 216 -1.58 30.65 3.13
C ALA A 216 -0.83 30.87 1.80
N TYR A 217 -1.56 31.14 0.71
CA TYR A 217 -0.99 31.42 -0.60
C TYR A 217 -0.08 32.68 -0.63
N ARG A 218 -0.39 33.67 0.21
CA ARG A 218 0.42 34.90 0.30
C ARG A 218 1.64 34.76 1.21
N GLU A 219 1.55 33.89 2.20
CA GLU A 219 2.57 33.77 3.26
C GLU A 219 3.56 32.63 3.03
N HIS A 220 3.22 31.66 2.16
CA HIS A 220 4.03 30.46 1.95
C HIS A 220 4.14 30.10 0.48
N ASP A 221 5.30 29.57 0.10
CA ASP A 221 5.51 28.93 -1.18
C ASP A 221 5.12 27.45 -1.10
N GLY A 222 4.55 26.89 -2.18
CA GLY A 222 4.21 25.49 -2.29
C GLY A 222 2.74 25.22 -2.59
N ASP A 223 2.37 23.93 -2.59
CA ASP A 223 1.02 23.49 -2.90
C ASP A 223 0.10 23.59 -1.67
N ILE A 224 -1.17 23.88 -1.90
CA ILE A 224 -2.18 23.98 -0.85
C ILE A 224 -3.21 22.86 -1.05
N LEU A 225 -3.38 22.01 -0.04
CA LEU A 225 -4.45 21.02 0.03
C LEU A 225 -5.47 21.45 1.10
N ALA A 226 -6.71 21.71 0.68
CA ALA A 226 -7.79 22.10 1.56
C ALA A 226 -8.83 20.98 1.69
N PHE A 227 -9.16 20.62 2.92
CA PHE A 227 -10.24 19.69 3.24
C PHE A 227 -11.49 20.49 3.59
N LEU A 228 -12.59 20.16 2.92
CA LEU A 228 -13.89 20.77 3.17
C LEU A 228 -14.73 19.86 4.07
N PRO A 229 -15.60 20.41 4.92
CA PRO A 229 -16.50 19.63 5.75
C PRO A 229 -17.56 18.88 4.97
#